data_5b3030b3ca48aa213dbc1e5aa746a734
#
_entry.id   5b3030b3ca48aa213dbc1e5aa746a734
#
_cell.length_a   1.000
_cell.length_b   1.000
_cell.length_c   1.000
_cell.angle_alpha   90.00
_cell.angle_beta   90.00
_cell.angle_gamma   90.00
#
_symmetry.space_group_name_H-M   'P 1'
#
loop_
_entity.id
_entity.type
_entity.pdbx_description
1 polymer ?
#
loop_
_entity_poly.entity_id
_entity_poly.type
_entity_poly.pdbx_seq_one_letter_code
_entity_poly.pdbx_strand_id
1 'polypeptide(L)'
;MAIAMGGVVWLALQPNILGDVSAGAFVAYITAAGLLSKPVRSLTDVNTKIQRGISAAQSVFDLLDTTVEEDTGTYQATKVQGQIEFKDLSFSYPTGEQVLHNINLTVPTGKTVALVGRSGSGKSTLVSLLPRFYEVTQGQILLDGHALSEYTLANLREQIATVSQKVMLFDNTIRHNIAYGDLAHKTDAEVEAAAKAAYAHDFIMKLPQGYQTQVGQDGTQLSGGQRQRIAIARALLKDAPILIL
;
A
#
# COMPACT_ATOMS: atom_id res chain seq x y z
N MET A 1 -8.90 -45.81 2.91
CA MET A 1 -10.15 -46.50 2.48
C MET A 1 -9.90 -47.87 1.91
N ALA A 2 -9.03 -48.06 0.93
CA ALA A 2 -8.74 -49.39 0.35
C ALA A 2 -8.31 -50.46 1.44
N ILE A 3 -7.48 -50.05 2.38
CA ILE A 3 -7.02 -50.94 3.48
C ILE A 3 -8.17 -51.35 4.39
N ALA A 4 -9.06 -50.40 4.75
CA ALA A 4 -10.24 -50.66 5.56
C ALA A 4 -11.25 -51.59 4.85
N MET A 5 -11.50 -51.35 3.55
CA MET A 5 -12.30 -52.28 2.73
C MET A 5 -11.67 -53.66 2.59
N GLY A 6 -10.35 -53.73 2.38
CA GLY A 6 -9.62 -55.01 2.37
C GLY A 6 -9.74 -55.79 3.68
N GLY A 7 -9.67 -55.10 4.82
CA GLY A 7 -9.86 -55.70 6.14
C GLY A 7 -11.29 -56.22 6.36
N VAL A 8 -12.30 -55.46 5.92
CA VAL A 8 -13.72 -55.89 6.00
C VAL A 8 -13.97 -57.12 5.14
N VAL A 9 -13.46 -57.11 3.88
CA VAL A 9 -13.58 -58.29 2.99
C VAL A 9 -12.84 -59.51 3.56
N TRP A 10 -11.65 -59.31 4.11
CA TRP A 10 -10.88 -60.41 4.74
C TRP A 10 -11.59 -61.00 5.96
N LEU A 11 -12.13 -60.15 6.85
CA LEU A 11 -12.94 -60.56 7.99
C LEU A 11 -14.21 -61.32 7.55
N ALA A 12 -14.88 -60.85 6.53
CA ALA A 12 -16.09 -61.44 5.98
C ALA A 12 -15.85 -62.81 5.32
N LEU A 13 -14.64 -63.09 4.83
CA LEU A 13 -14.25 -64.37 4.25
C LEU A 13 -13.89 -65.44 5.32
N GLN A 14 -13.89 -65.09 6.62
CA GLN A 14 -13.67 -66.06 7.67
C GLN A 14 -14.90 -66.95 7.85
N PRO A 15 -14.76 -68.31 7.80
CA PRO A 15 -15.90 -69.26 7.82
C PRO A 15 -16.81 -69.16 9.04
N ASN A 16 -16.30 -68.63 10.15
CA ASN A 16 -17.04 -68.49 11.41
C ASN A 16 -17.85 -67.20 11.57
N ILE A 17 -17.74 -66.27 10.64
CA ILE A 17 -18.40 -64.93 10.73
C ILE A 17 -19.60 -64.82 9.79
N LEU A 18 -19.63 -65.58 8.70
CA LEU A 18 -20.68 -65.54 7.67
C LEU A 18 -21.79 -66.57 7.85
N GLY A 19 -21.87 -67.25 9.01
CA GLY A 19 -22.77 -68.42 9.22
C GLY A 19 -24.25 -68.25 8.78
N ASP A 20 -24.82 -67.02 8.78
CA ASP A 20 -26.19 -66.72 8.41
C ASP A 20 -26.37 -65.62 7.37
N VAL A 21 -25.28 -65.06 6.80
CA VAL A 21 -25.36 -63.96 5.85
C VAL A 21 -25.28 -64.47 4.41
N SER A 22 -26.31 -64.25 3.59
CA SER A 22 -26.24 -64.63 2.18
C SER A 22 -25.23 -63.79 1.41
N ALA A 23 -24.59 -64.40 0.40
CA ALA A 23 -23.61 -63.70 -0.45
C ALA A 23 -24.19 -62.40 -1.07
N GLY A 24 -25.50 -62.38 -1.37
CA GLY A 24 -26.21 -61.19 -1.89
C GLY A 24 -26.30 -60.06 -0.84
N ALA A 25 -26.56 -60.39 0.43
CA ALA A 25 -26.59 -59.39 1.51
C ALA A 25 -25.18 -58.80 1.77
N PHE A 26 -24.14 -59.58 1.67
CA PHE A 26 -22.78 -59.13 1.80
C PHE A 26 -22.36 -58.15 0.68
N VAL A 27 -22.64 -58.51 -0.57
CA VAL A 27 -22.42 -57.60 -1.74
C VAL A 27 -23.21 -56.31 -1.62
N ALA A 28 -24.48 -56.39 -1.20
CA ALA A 28 -25.31 -55.21 -0.98
C ALA A 28 -24.72 -54.28 0.09
N TYR A 29 -24.21 -54.84 1.20
CA TYR A 29 -23.57 -54.10 2.30
C TYR A 29 -22.28 -53.39 1.83
N ILE A 30 -21.40 -54.08 1.12
CA ILE A 30 -20.17 -53.46 0.57
C ILE A 30 -20.49 -52.36 -0.42
N THR A 31 -21.50 -52.55 -1.29
CA THR A 31 -21.94 -51.57 -2.22
C THR A 31 -22.52 -50.34 -1.51
N ALA A 32 -23.37 -50.52 -0.51
CA ALA A 32 -23.94 -49.43 0.29
C ALA A 32 -22.82 -48.67 1.06
N ALA A 33 -21.86 -49.36 1.66
CA ALA A 33 -20.72 -48.75 2.34
C ALA A 33 -19.83 -47.97 1.36
N GLY A 34 -19.65 -48.44 0.12
CA GLY A 34 -18.95 -47.72 -0.95
C GLY A 34 -19.67 -46.45 -1.35
N LEU A 35 -21.02 -46.49 -1.49
CA LEU A 35 -21.84 -45.34 -1.83
C LEU A 35 -21.81 -44.22 -0.77
N LEU A 36 -21.67 -44.58 0.51
CA LEU A 36 -21.55 -43.60 1.62
C LEU A 36 -20.24 -42.79 1.56
N SER A 37 -19.23 -43.28 0.89
CA SER A 37 -17.94 -42.59 0.77
C SER A 37 -18.04 -41.23 0.06
N LYS A 38 -18.90 -41.13 -0.94
CA LYS A 38 -19.07 -39.91 -1.73
C LYS A 38 -19.73 -38.78 -0.93
N PRO A 39 -20.87 -38.99 -0.23
CA PRO A 39 -21.47 -37.95 0.60
C PRO A 39 -20.58 -37.54 1.79
N VAL A 40 -19.83 -38.48 2.42
CA VAL A 40 -18.88 -38.12 3.49
C VAL A 40 -17.79 -37.19 2.97
N ARG A 41 -17.20 -37.49 1.82
CA ARG A 41 -16.20 -36.63 1.19
C ARG A 41 -16.80 -35.25 0.82
N SER A 42 -18.03 -35.23 0.29
CA SER A 42 -18.75 -33.98 -0.01
C SER A 42 -18.95 -33.10 1.21
N LEU A 43 -19.27 -33.67 2.38
CA LEU A 43 -19.37 -32.92 3.64
C LEU A 43 -18.03 -32.27 4.03
N THR A 44 -16.92 -32.98 3.87
CA THR A 44 -15.59 -32.45 4.14
C THR A 44 -15.25 -31.29 3.17
N ASP A 45 -15.62 -31.41 1.90
CA ASP A 45 -15.41 -30.37 0.90
C ASP A 45 -16.23 -29.11 1.21
N VAL A 46 -17.48 -29.28 1.70
CA VAL A 46 -18.33 -28.16 2.14
C VAL A 46 -17.69 -27.42 3.32
N ASN A 47 -17.20 -28.16 4.33
CA ASN A 47 -16.52 -27.54 5.47
C ASN A 47 -15.28 -26.72 5.01
N THR A 48 -14.50 -27.27 4.09
CA THR A 48 -13.34 -26.56 3.52
C THR A 48 -13.74 -25.26 2.80
N LYS A 49 -14.84 -25.29 2.04
CA LYS A 49 -15.37 -24.10 1.37
C LYS A 49 -15.87 -23.05 2.35
N ILE A 50 -16.55 -23.47 3.41
CA ILE A 50 -17.01 -22.58 4.49
C ILE A 50 -15.80 -21.92 5.17
N GLN A 51 -14.77 -22.68 5.55
CA GLN A 51 -13.59 -22.13 6.20
C GLN A 51 -12.85 -21.12 5.30
N ARG A 52 -12.73 -21.41 4.00
CA ARG A 52 -12.17 -20.44 3.04
C ARG A 52 -13.02 -19.18 2.94
N GLY A 53 -14.35 -19.32 2.91
CA GLY A 53 -15.28 -18.20 2.92
C GLY A 53 -15.14 -17.32 4.17
N ILE A 54 -15.05 -17.95 5.35
CA ILE A 54 -14.84 -17.24 6.61
C ILE A 54 -13.50 -16.50 6.60
N SER A 55 -12.40 -17.16 6.19
CA SER A 55 -11.08 -16.51 6.14
C SER A 55 -11.05 -15.33 5.16
N ALA A 56 -11.69 -15.46 4.00
CA ALA A 56 -11.80 -14.36 3.04
C ALA A 56 -12.64 -13.20 3.60
N ALA A 57 -13.78 -13.50 4.23
CA ALA A 57 -14.62 -12.51 4.88
C ALA A 57 -13.88 -11.79 6.02
N GLN A 58 -13.16 -12.54 6.84
CA GLN A 58 -12.32 -11.99 7.92
C GLN A 58 -11.34 -10.95 7.36
N SER A 59 -10.59 -11.30 6.30
CA SER A 59 -9.63 -10.37 5.68
C SER A 59 -10.29 -9.09 5.16
N VAL A 60 -11.52 -9.17 4.66
CA VAL A 60 -12.29 -8.00 4.22
C VAL A 60 -12.72 -7.15 5.41
N PHE A 61 -13.24 -7.79 6.47
CA PHE A 61 -13.66 -7.07 7.67
C PHE A 61 -12.47 -6.46 8.42
N ASP A 62 -11.34 -7.16 8.52
CA ASP A 62 -10.12 -6.62 9.11
C ASP A 62 -9.67 -5.33 8.39
N LEU A 63 -9.84 -5.27 7.05
CA LEU A 63 -9.56 -4.06 6.27
C LEU A 63 -10.60 -2.95 6.54
N LEU A 64 -11.88 -3.29 6.62
CA LEU A 64 -12.96 -2.33 6.88
C LEU A 64 -12.89 -1.75 8.29
N ASP A 65 -12.45 -2.56 9.27
CA ASP A 65 -12.31 -2.17 10.67
C ASP A 65 -10.99 -1.45 10.95
N THR A 66 -10.11 -1.28 9.93
CA THR A 66 -8.89 -0.50 10.07
C THR A 66 -9.24 0.95 10.43
N THR A 67 -8.58 1.48 11.45
CA THR A 67 -8.78 2.88 11.88
C THR A 67 -8.46 3.84 10.75
N VAL A 68 -9.41 4.71 10.43
CA VAL A 68 -9.25 5.77 9.44
C VAL A 68 -8.32 6.85 10.02
N GLU A 69 -7.55 7.48 9.14
CA GLU A 69 -6.69 8.60 9.51
C GLU A 69 -7.55 9.75 10.09
N GLU A 70 -7.21 10.21 11.29
CA GLU A 70 -7.96 11.29 11.97
C GLU A 70 -7.63 12.64 11.35
N ASP A 71 -8.65 13.35 10.88
CA ASP A 71 -8.55 14.74 10.41
C ASP A 71 -9.38 15.65 11.31
N THR A 72 -8.77 16.10 12.40
CA THR A 72 -9.40 17.01 13.38
C THR A 72 -9.12 18.48 13.07
N GLY A 73 -8.27 18.78 12.10
CA GLY A 73 -7.92 20.13 11.69
C GLY A 73 -9.08 20.86 11.04
N THR A 74 -9.12 22.18 11.23
CA THR A 74 -10.16 23.05 10.64
C THR A 74 -9.55 24.21 9.83
N TYR A 75 -8.27 24.46 9.97
CA TYR A 75 -7.58 25.55 9.29
C TYR A 75 -7.28 25.18 7.84
N GLN A 76 -7.50 26.12 6.94
CA GLN A 76 -7.23 25.99 5.52
C GLN A 76 -6.52 27.25 5.00
N ALA A 77 -5.31 27.08 4.48
CA ALA A 77 -4.57 28.15 3.83
C ALA A 77 -4.80 28.08 2.31
N THR A 78 -5.05 29.22 1.66
CA THR A 78 -5.11 29.27 0.20
C THR A 78 -3.74 28.95 -0.41
N LYS A 79 -2.67 29.55 0.12
CA LYS A 79 -1.28 29.30 -0.25
C LYS A 79 -0.39 29.66 0.93
N VAL A 80 0.45 28.73 1.37
CA VAL A 80 1.42 28.99 2.43
C VAL A 80 2.66 29.70 1.89
N GLN A 81 3.36 30.45 2.75
CA GLN A 81 4.65 31.04 2.43
C GLN A 81 5.80 30.05 2.57
N GLY A 82 5.58 28.99 3.38
CA GLY A 82 6.50 27.87 3.52
C GLY A 82 7.57 28.05 4.59
N GLN A 83 7.33 28.90 5.60
CA GLN A 83 8.17 28.90 6.80
C GLN A 83 7.82 27.67 7.65
N ILE A 84 8.80 26.83 7.95
CA ILE A 84 8.61 25.62 8.78
C ILE A 84 9.42 25.77 10.05
N GLU A 85 8.79 25.52 11.20
CA GLU A 85 9.47 25.52 12.49
C GLU A 85 9.21 24.20 13.23
N PHE A 86 10.29 23.56 13.64
CA PHE A 86 10.26 22.41 14.56
C PHE A 86 10.60 22.94 15.96
N LYS A 87 9.72 22.71 16.93
CA LYS A 87 9.88 23.19 18.33
C LYS A 87 9.84 22.00 19.27
N ASP A 88 10.97 21.74 19.90
CA ASP A 88 11.17 20.67 20.90
C ASP A 88 10.64 19.30 20.41
N LEU A 89 10.78 19.08 19.10
CA LEU A 89 10.20 17.93 18.42
C LEU A 89 10.89 16.64 18.83
N SER A 90 10.12 15.72 19.37
CA SER A 90 10.52 14.33 19.62
C SER A 90 9.52 13.38 18.99
N PHE A 91 10.02 12.26 18.46
CA PHE A 91 9.16 11.29 17.78
C PHE A 91 9.63 9.85 18.00
N SER A 92 8.66 8.96 18.22
CA SER A 92 8.81 7.51 18.26
C SER A 92 7.77 6.86 17.36
N TYR A 93 8.15 5.82 16.64
CA TYR A 93 7.17 4.95 15.94
C TYR A 93 6.38 4.14 16.97
N PRO A 94 5.13 3.73 16.66
CA PRO A 94 4.27 3.00 17.61
C PRO A 94 4.89 1.72 18.20
N THR A 95 5.86 1.13 17.49
CA THR A 95 6.48 -0.15 17.86
C THR A 95 7.93 -0.03 18.32
N GLY A 96 8.48 1.19 18.51
CA GLY A 96 9.90 1.32 18.61
C GLY A 96 10.46 2.37 19.56
N GLU A 97 11.77 2.44 19.51
CA GLU A 97 12.57 3.44 20.20
C GLU A 97 12.32 4.84 19.64
N GLN A 98 12.64 5.84 20.44
CA GLN A 98 12.59 7.23 20.05
C GLN A 98 13.64 7.50 18.95
N VAL A 99 13.19 8.01 17.80
CA VAL A 99 14.03 8.27 16.61
C VAL A 99 14.47 9.73 16.53
N LEU A 100 13.61 10.66 16.95
CA LEU A 100 13.93 12.08 16.98
C LEU A 100 13.91 12.58 18.43
N HIS A 101 14.93 13.35 18.80
CA HIS A 101 15.14 13.82 20.15
C HIS A 101 15.28 15.34 20.18
N ASN A 102 14.29 16.04 20.69
CA ASN A 102 14.31 17.48 20.95
C ASN A 102 14.86 18.31 19.78
N ILE A 103 14.31 18.10 18.59
CA ILE A 103 14.74 18.82 17.38
C ILE A 103 14.17 20.23 17.40
N ASN A 104 15.06 21.20 17.28
CA ASN A 104 14.74 22.61 17.10
C ASN A 104 15.37 23.08 15.79
N LEU A 105 14.56 23.41 14.81
CA LEU A 105 15.01 23.81 13.46
C LEU A 105 14.00 24.76 12.85
N THR A 106 14.49 25.80 12.19
CA THR A 106 13.65 26.70 11.38
C THR A 106 14.12 26.67 9.93
N VAL A 107 13.18 26.44 9.01
CA VAL A 107 13.35 26.56 7.57
C VAL A 107 12.68 27.87 7.14
N PRO A 108 13.43 28.91 6.77
CA PRO A 108 12.85 30.18 6.36
C PRO A 108 12.16 30.08 4.99
N THR A 109 11.17 30.91 4.78
CA THR A 109 10.48 31.05 3.47
C THR A 109 11.46 31.21 2.32
N GLY A 110 11.20 30.50 1.23
CA GLY A 110 11.97 30.57 -0.02
C GLY A 110 13.40 30.02 0.07
N LYS A 111 13.76 29.31 1.14
CA LYS A 111 15.08 28.70 1.31
C LYS A 111 15.06 27.20 1.03
N THR A 112 16.16 26.72 0.48
CA THR A 112 16.44 25.27 0.38
C THR A 112 17.32 24.86 1.55
N VAL A 113 16.87 23.86 2.29
CA VAL A 113 17.60 23.29 3.43
C VAL A 113 17.91 21.81 3.14
N ALA A 114 19.19 21.44 3.27
CA ALA A 114 19.60 20.06 3.11
C ALA A 114 19.75 19.38 4.49
N LEU A 115 19.06 18.26 4.68
CA LEU A 115 19.22 17.41 5.85
C LEU A 115 20.32 16.40 5.59
N VAL A 116 21.44 16.53 6.30
CA VAL A 116 22.60 15.65 6.16
C VAL A 116 22.83 14.83 7.42
N GLY A 117 23.31 13.62 7.28
CA GLY A 117 23.58 12.73 8.42
C GLY A 117 23.72 11.28 8.01
N ARG A 118 24.17 10.44 8.94
CA ARG A 118 24.34 8.99 8.75
C ARG A 118 23.02 8.30 8.41
N SER A 119 23.10 7.11 7.82
CA SER A 119 21.91 6.26 7.67
C SER A 119 21.30 5.96 9.05
N GLY A 120 19.98 6.02 9.16
CA GLY A 120 19.27 5.82 10.43
C GLY A 120 19.22 7.05 11.36
N SER A 121 19.75 8.22 10.97
CA SER A 121 19.70 9.44 11.81
C SER A 121 18.34 10.17 11.83
N GLY A 122 17.27 9.57 11.35
CA GLY A 122 15.93 10.14 11.42
C GLY A 122 15.55 11.14 10.32
N LYS A 123 16.38 11.38 9.28
CA LYS A 123 16.10 12.35 8.21
C LYS A 123 14.77 12.08 7.50
N SER A 124 14.57 10.85 7.05
CA SER A 124 13.32 10.45 6.37
C SER A 124 12.12 10.52 7.32
N THR A 125 12.33 10.20 8.60
CA THR A 125 11.30 10.37 9.63
C THR A 125 10.91 11.82 9.79
N LEU A 126 11.90 12.73 9.90
CA LEU A 126 11.64 14.16 10.06
C LEU A 126 10.81 14.73 8.91
N VAL A 127 11.15 14.40 7.67
CA VAL A 127 10.39 14.90 6.51
C VAL A 127 9.01 14.24 6.36
N SER A 128 8.83 13.01 6.83
CA SER A 128 7.54 12.32 6.77
C SER A 128 6.52 12.84 7.79
N LEU A 129 6.96 13.58 8.80
CA LEU A 129 6.08 14.27 9.75
C LEU A 129 5.43 15.52 9.13
N LEU A 130 6.03 16.13 8.10
CA LEU A 130 5.48 17.34 7.48
C LEU A 130 4.12 17.11 6.80
N PRO A 131 3.90 16.05 5.98
CA PRO A 131 2.58 15.75 5.45
C PRO A 131 1.66 15.02 6.44
N ARG A 132 2.05 14.95 7.72
CA ARG A 132 1.34 14.23 8.79
C ARG A 132 1.05 12.77 8.44
N PHE A 133 2.07 12.04 7.93
CA PHE A 133 1.97 10.58 7.81
C PHE A 133 2.08 9.88 9.17
N TYR A 134 2.58 10.59 10.17
CA TYR A 134 2.64 10.20 11.57
C TYR A 134 2.37 11.41 12.44
N GLU A 135 1.71 11.21 13.56
CA GLU A 135 1.49 12.26 14.55
C GLU A 135 2.75 12.46 15.42
N VAL A 136 3.01 13.72 15.78
CA VAL A 136 4.13 14.10 16.64
C VAL A 136 3.93 13.56 18.05
N THR A 137 4.94 12.91 18.63
CA THR A 137 4.85 12.36 19.99
C THR A 137 5.01 13.45 21.05
N GLN A 138 5.92 14.41 20.83
CA GLN A 138 6.17 15.53 21.72
C GLN A 138 6.69 16.73 20.95
N GLY A 139 6.41 17.94 21.43
CA GLY A 139 6.72 19.18 20.73
C GLY A 139 5.70 19.48 19.64
N GLN A 140 6.08 20.29 18.66
CA GLN A 140 5.18 20.69 17.57
C GLN A 140 5.95 21.06 16.30
N ILE A 141 5.27 20.97 15.18
CA ILE A 141 5.72 21.50 13.89
C ILE A 141 4.76 22.59 13.48
N LEU A 142 5.29 23.76 13.16
CA LEU A 142 4.51 24.90 12.70
C LEU A 142 4.79 25.13 11.20
N LEU A 143 3.76 25.47 10.46
CA LEU A 143 3.83 25.93 9.08
C LEU A 143 3.19 27.34 9.06
N ASP A 144 3.99 28.35 8.74
CA ASP A 144 3.61 29.76 8.76
C ASP A 144 2.97 30.20 10.11
N GLY A 145 3.48 29.66 11.23
CA GLY A 145 3.02 29.95 12.58
C GLY A 145 1.83 29.13 13.07
N HIS A 146 1.18 28.34 12.22
CA HIS A 146 0.09 27.43 12.59
C HIS A 146 0.61 26.02 12.79
N ALA A 147 0.14 25.32 13.84
CA ALA A 147 0.52 23.93 14.06
C ALA A 147 -0.03 23.05 12.91
N LEU A 148 0.75 22.03 12.48
CA LEU A 148 0.30 21.13 11.41
C LEU A 148 -1.02 20.42 11.76
N SER A 149 -1.28 20.18 13.05
CA SER A 149 -2.52 19.59 13.55
C SER A 149 -3.77 20.50 13.37
N GLU A 150 -3.57 21.79 13.21
CA GLU A 150 -4.66 22.73 12.96
C GLU A 150 -5.16 22.67 11.51
N TYR A 151 -4.27 22.32 10.56
CA TYR A 151 -4.64 22.18 9.15
C TYR A 151 -5.54 20.97 8.93
N THR A 152 -6.51 21.08 7.99
CA THR A 152 -7.11 19.89 7.42
C THR A 152 -6.04 19.12 6.64
N LEU A 153 -6.05 17.78 6.72
CA LEU A 153 -5.05 16.94 6.05
C LEU A 153 -5.00 17.18 4.54
N ALA A 154 -6.15 17.33 3.92
CA ALA A 154 -6.25 17.60 2.48
C ALA A 154 -5.53 18.90 2.14
N ASN A 155 -5.84 20.00 2.84
CA ASN A 155 -5.23 21.30 2.59
C ASN A 155 -3.72 21.32 2.89
N LEU A 156 -3.28 20.71 4.00
CA LEU A 156 -1.86 20.59 4.32
C LEU A 156 -1.10 19.87 3.19
N ARG A 157 -1.63 18.75 2.74
CA ARG A 157 -1.00 17.94 1.70
C ARG A 157 -1.04 18.59 0.32
N GLU A 158 -2.00 19.46 0.05
CA GLU A 158 -1.98 20.34 -1.13
C GLU A 158 -0.76 21.26 -1.15
N GLN A 159 -0.37 21.80 -0.01
CA GLN A 159 0.77 22.71 0.11
C GLN A 159 2.14 22.03 0.00
N ILE A 160 2.19 20.70 -0.04
CA ILE A 160 3.43 19.92 0.00
C ILE A 160 3.53 18.98 -1.20
N ALA A 161 4.58 19.07 -1.99
CA ALA A 161 4.95 18.09 -3.00
C ALA A 161 6.11 17.24 -2.49
N THR A 162 6.04 15.91 -2.67
CA THR A 162 7.08 14.98 -2.19
C THR A 162 7.59 14.09 -3.32
N VAL A 163 8.90 13.88 -3.36
CA VAL A 163 9.55 12.89 -4.22
C VAL A 163 10.27 11.88 -3.33
N SER A 164 9.70 10.69 -3.20
CA SER A 164 10.28 9.63 -2.37
C SER A 164 11.47 8.95 -3.05
N GLN A 165 12.39 8.41 -2.24
CA GLN A 165 13.52 7.62 -2.73
C GLN A 165 13.06 6.40 -3.55
N LYS A 166 12.00 5.71 -3.09
CA LYS A 166 11.34 4.64 -3.84
C LYS A 166 10.18 5.22 -4.63
N VAL A 167 10.41 5.47 -5.92
CA VAL A 167 9.37 6.00 -6.81
C VAL A 167 8.38 4.92 -7.17
N MET A 168 7.10 5.19 -6.89
CA MET A 168 5.96 4.38 -7.33
C MET A 168 5.38 4.97 -8.61
N LEU A 169 5.27 4.14 -9.64
CA LEU A 169 4.56 4.45 -10.88
C LEU A 169 3.39 3.49 -11.05
N PHE A 170 2.26 4.03 -11.48
CA PHE A 170 1.07 3.25 -11.76
C PHE A 170 1.19 2.60 -13.14
N ASP A 171 0.62 1.43 -13.31
CA ASP A 171 0.52 0.75 -14.61
C ASP A 171 -0.43 1.53 -15.54
N ASN A 172 0.10 2.61 -16.10
CA ASN A 172 -0.59 3.54 -16.97
C ASN A 172 0.43 4.27 -17.85
N THR A 173 -0.02 5.25 -18.63
CA THR A 173 0.86 6.07 -19.47
C THR A 173 1.80 6.97 -18.65
N ILE A 174 2.89 7.43 -19.25
CA ILE A 174 3.79 8.42 -18.66
C ILE A 174 3.02 9.71 -18.34
N ARG A 175 2.17 10.16 -19.27
CA ARG A 175 1.30 11.33 -19.05
C ARG A 175 0.47 11.19 -17.78
N HIS A 176 -0.20 10.05 -17.64
CA HIS A 176 -1.04 9.79 -16.45
C HIS A 176 -0.20 9.73 -15.17
N ASN A 177 1.00 9.19 -15.23
CA ASN A 177 1.90 9.16 -14.10
C ASN A 177 2.42 10.52 -13.68
N ILE A 178 2.60 11.47 -14.61
CA ILE A 178 2.96 12.86 -14.30
C ILE A 178 1.74 13.62 -13.77
N ALA A 179 0.60 13.52 -14.48
CA ALA A 179 -0.66 14.16 -14.12
C ALA A 179 -1.61 13.18 -13.42
N TYR A 180 -1.23 12.75 -12.21
CA TYR A 180 -1.97 11.77 -11.42
C TYR A 180 -2.92 12.44 -10.41
N GLY A 181 -4.07 11.80 -10.16
CA GLY A 181 -5.05 12.25 -9.16
C GLY A 181 -5.64 13.62 -9.52
N ASP A 182 -5.58 14.54 -8.58
CA ASP A 182 -6.11 15.90 -8.76
C ASP A 182 -5.44 16.69 -9.90
N LEU A 183 -4.28 16.23 -10.37
CA LEU A 183 -3.59 16.82 -11.51
C LEU A 183 -4.08 16.32 -12.87
N ALA A 184 -5.02 15.39 -12.91
CA ALA A 184 -5.53 14.79 -14.16
C ALA A 184 -6.15 15.82 -15.11
N HIS A 185 -6.66 16.93 -14.59
CA HIS A 185 -7.23 18.04 -15.35
C HIS A 185 -6.17 18.91 -16.05
N LYS A 186 -4.89 18.78 -15.71
CA LYS A 186 -3.80 19.55 -16.31
C LYS A 186 -3.65 19.25 -17.79
N THR A 187 -3.38 20.30 -18.55
CA THR A 187 -3.21 20.23 -20.00
C THR A 187 -1.91 19.52 -20.40
N ASP A 188 -1.86 19.00 -21.62
CA ASP A 188 -0.65 18.35 -22.13
C ASP A 188 0.54 19.31 -22.18
N ALA A 189 0.30 20.60 -22.44
CA ALA A 189 1.33 21.64 -22.43
C ALA A 189 1.94 21.84 -21.03
N GLU A 190 1.12 21.83 -19.95
CA GLU A 190 1.60 21.92 -18.58
C GLU A 190 2.40 20.68 -18.19
N VAL A 191 1.93 19.49 -18.59
CA VAL A 191 2.62 18.21 -18.37
C VAL A 191 3.98 18.20 -19.07
N GLU A 192 4.03 18.67 -20.31
CA GLU A 192 5.26 18.78 -21.07
C GLU A 192 6.24 19.78 -20.45
N ALA A 193 5.74 20.94 -20.01
CA ALA A 193 6.55 21.95 -19.33
C ALA A 193 7.17 21.39 -18.04
N ALA A 194 6.39 20.68 -17.20
CA ALA A 194 6.89 20.04 -16.00
C ALA A 194 7.91 18.93 -16.32
N ALA A 195 7.67 18.14 -17.36
CA ALA A 195 8.61 17.11 -17.80
C ALA A 195 9.93 17.70 -18.32
N LYS A 196 9.89 18.85 -19.01
CA LYS A 196 11.10 19.57 -19.44
C LYS A 196 11.89 20.09 -18.24
N ALA A 197 11.21 20.70 -17.27
CA ALA A 197 11.83 21.18 -16.03
C ALA A 197 12.49 20.06 -15.22
N ALA A 198 11.92 18.84 -15.28
CA ALA A 198 12.48 17.65 -14.64
C ALA A 198 13.52 16.89 -15.50
N TYR A 199 13.91 17.41 -16.66
CA TYR A 199 14.77 16.71 -17.63
C TYR A 199 14.25 15.34 -18.04
N ALA A 200 12.93 15.18 -18.07
CA ALA A 200 12.26 13.94 -18.47
C ALA A 200 11.85 13.94 -19.97
N HIS A 201 11.56 15.10 -20.54
CA HIS A 201 11.02 15.25 -21.90
C HIS A 201 11.84 14.51 -22.96
N ASP A 202 13.15 14.68 -22.97
CA ASP A 202 14.02 14.16 -24.03
C ASP A 202 14.04 12.62 -24.09
N PHE A 203 13.99 11.94 -22.93
CA PHE A 203 13.89 10.48 -22.95
C PHE A 203 12.48 10.00 -23.27
N ILE A 204 11.44 10.74 -22.85
CA ILE A 204 10.04 10.42 -23.15
C ILE A 204 9.83 10.44 -24.65
N MET A 205 10.32 11.47 -25.35
CA MET A 205 10.18 11.62 -26.80
C MET A 205 10.95 10.56 -27.59
N LYS A 206 11.91 9.86 -27.00
CA LYS A 206 12.62 8.73 -27.62
C LYS A 206 11.84 7.41 -27.52
N LEU A 207 10.79 7.36 -26.71
CA LEU A 207 9.94 6.18 -26.60
C LEU A 207 8.94 6.11 -27.77
N PRO A 208 8.54 4.91 -28.21
CA PRO A 208 7.71 4.76 -29.42
C PRO A 208 6.39 5.53 -29.41
N GLN A 209 5.80 5.73 -28.22
CA GLN A 209 4.52 6.41 -28.04
C GLN A 209 4.66 7.71 -27.21
N GLY A 210 5.89 8.19 -26.98
CA GLY A 210 6.14 9.40 -26.20
C GLY A 210 5.44 9.39 -24.85
N TYR A 211 4.68 10.42 -24.53
CA TYR A 211 3.91 10.52 -23.29
C TYR A 211 2.80 9.46 -23.12
N GLN A 212 2.35 8.85 -24.22
CA GLN A 212 1.34 7.78 -24.18
C GLN A 212 1.94 6.39 -23.97
N THR A 213 3.26 6.30 -23.80
CA THR A 213 3.93 5.02 -23.52
C THR A 213 3.47 4.48 -22.18
N GLN A 214 3.01 3.21 -22.17
CA GLN A 214 2.68 2.48 -20.96
C GLN A 214 3.98 2.12 -20.21
N VAL A 215 4.00 2.35 -18.91
CA VAL A 215 5.22 2.12 -18.10
C VAL A 215 5.27 0.69 -17.49
N GLY A 216 4.15 -0.03 -17.54
CA GLY A 216 4.01 -1.34 -16.90
C GLY A 216 3.94 -1.25 -15.38
N GLN A 217 3.71 -2.40 -14.75
CA GLN A 217 3.64 -2.48 -13.29
C GLN A 217 4.95 -1.97 -12.67
N ASP A 218 4.85 -1.04 -11.72
CA ASP A 218 5.96 -0.38 -11.03
C ASP A 218 6.98 0.30 -11.97
N GLY A 219 6.61 0.56 -13.24
CA GLY A 219 7.49 1.21 -14.20
C GLY A 219 8.70 0.35 -14.59
N THR A 220 8.54 -0.97 -14.66
CA THR A 220 9.62 -1.93 -14.96
C THR A 220 10.30 -1.70 -16.30
N GLN A 221 9.63 -1.03 -17.24
CA GLN A 221 10.19 -0.68 -18.55
C GLN A 221 11.12 0.54 -18.52
N LEU A 222 11.22 1.23 -17.37
CA LEU A 222 12.01 2.44 -17.20
C LEU A 222 13.21 2.20 -16.26
N SER A 223 14.31 2.89 -16.55
CA SER A 223 15.45 2.91 -15.61
C SER A 223 15.10 3.65 -14.31
N GLY A 224 15.85 3.40 -13.22
CA GLY A 224 15.65 4.10 -11.94
C GLY A 224 15.67 5.61 -12.07
N GLY A 225 16.65 6.14 -12.82
CA GLY A 225 16.75 7.58 -13.07
C GLY A 225 15.62 8.16 -13.93
N GLN A 226 15.04 7.37 -14.85
CA GLN A 226 13.86 7.77 -15.62
C GLN A 226 12.63 7.84 -14.72
N ARG A 227 12.42 6.83 -13.85
CA ARG A 227 11.32 6.85 -12.87
C ARG A 227 11.42 8.07 -11.95
N GLN A 228 12.62 8.36 -11.46
CA GLN A 228 12.84 9.50 -10.57
C GLN A 228 12.52 10.83 -11.26
N ARG A 229 12.92 11.02 -12.52
CA ARG A 229 12.58 12.23 -13.29
C ARG A 229 11.07 12.38 -13.53
N ILE A 230 10.34 11.28 -13.74
CA ILE A 230 8.87 11.30 -13.81
C ILE A 230 8.27 11.74 -12.47
N ALA A 231 8.77 11.23 -11.34
CA ALA A 231 8.31 11.66 -10.02
C ALA A 231 8.61 13.15 -9.73
N ILE A 232 9.77 13.63 -10.16
CA ILE A 232 10.11 15.07 -10.08
C ILE A 232 9.16 15.88 -10.95
N ALA A 233 8.87 15.45 -12.19
CA ALA A 233 7.91 16.11 -13.07
C ALA A 233 6.51 16.20 -12.43
N ARG A 234 6.04 15.13 -11.79
CA ARG A 234 4.79 15.11 -11.00
C ARG A 234 4.81 16.16 -9.88
N ALA A 235 5.90 16.23 -9.13
CA ALA A 235 6.05 17.18 -8.02
C ALA A 235 6.08 18.64 -8.54
N LEU A 236 6.75 18.90 -9.65
CA LEU A 236 6.79 20.23 -10.28
C LEU A 236 5.44 20.61 -10.88
N LEU A 237 4.71 19.66 -11.48
CA LEU A 237 3.37 19.91 -12.03
C LEU A 237 2.37 20.30 -10.94
N LYS A 238 2.55 19.79 -9.73
CA LYS A 238 1.73 20.15 -8.56
C LYS A 238 1.90 21.60 -8.15
N ASP A 239 3.06 22.19 -8.40
CA ASP A 239 3.40 23.59 -8.06
C ASP A 239 3.12 23.96 -6.59
N ALA A 240 3.36 23.00 -5.69
CA ALA A 240 3.17 23.22 -4.26
C ALA A 240 4.26 24.15 -3.69
N PRO A 241 3.91 25.03 -2.70
CA PRO A 241 4.86 25.94 -2.07
C PRO A 241 6.04 25.25 -1.39
N ILE A 242 5.83 24.02 -0.92
CA ILE A 242 6.86 23.22 -0.25
C ILE A 242 7.18 22.00 -1.11
N LEU A 243 8.48 21.82 -1.42
CA LEU A 243 8.98 20.67 -2.15
C LEU A 243 9.96 19.88 -1.28
N ILE A 244 9.69 18.59 -1.11
CA ILE A 244 10.54 17.61 -0.42
C ILE A 244 11.13 16.63 -1.44
N LEU A 245 12.46 16.52 -1.49
CA LEU A 245 13.19 15.67 -2.44
C LEU A 245 13.97 14.58 -1.72
#